data_e88d22164346c157f5df41c861012662
#
_entry.id   e88d22164346c157f5df41c861012662
#
_cell.length_a   1.000
_cell.length_b   1.000
_cell.length_c   1.000
_cell.angle_alpha   90.00
_cell.angle_beta   90.00
_cell.angle_gamma   90.00
#
_symmetry.space_group_name_H-M   'P 1'
#
loop_
_entity.id
_entity.type
_entity.pdbx_description
1 polymer ?
#
loop_
_entity_poly.entity_id
_entity_poly.type
_entity_poly.pdbx_seq_one_letter_code
_entity_poly.pdbx_strand_id
1 'polypeptide(L)'
;MIIARAVLVMTVAFSLAPAPAASQSADTAAAELRWAGDSEGGAPFVEANPSRPEEVVGFDVDIAALLASGLGRRPRFVLTSYASIDQSVTRGDADIGLSGLEDTPARRSTLAVTIPYYRFREVLTVRDADAGRFRTLEDLRGRAVGTLFGTIAHDILLRAEREHGLRVVSYEDDVHPYSDLLLGRVDAVLLDHVLADRRHRAMPGMTTQPQAVATGHYVGVLATRDAALRDRMDDILRGAMRDGSLERIFRRWSVWNDDQPALYAKLLAGEDVPPIIDSSGSPDAYTSIATLSGWEAGRLYLPSLLRASSVTLVLSCLAMALAVILGVLIATGRVYGGRLLRGALIGYVELIRGTPLLLQLFVLYYGIAAAIQLPAFAAALLGLALNYAAYESEIYRAALQAVSPGQLEAARTLGLSEPQVLRLVRGPQAFRLALAPMTNDFVALLKDSSLVSVLTVLELTKQTQIFATNLGSWVVPGALCAALYLMMSLPLAAAARRLEQRWR
;
A
#
# COMPACT_ATOMS: atom_id res chain seq x y z
N MET A 1 23.31 9.76 47.30
CA MET A 1 24.66 10.19 46.90
C MET A 1 25.12 9.25 45.79
N ILE A 2 25.35 9.82 44.63
CA ILE A 2 26.05 9.26 43.46
C ILE A 2 25.29 8.17 42.68
N ILE A 3 24.52 8.55 41.68
CA ILE A 3 24.66 8.18 40.26
C ILE A 3 24.03 9.34 39.48
N ALA A 4 24.85 10.31 39.11
CA ALA A 4 24.56 11.35 38.11
C ALA A 4 25.55 11.13 36.96
N ARG A 5 25.06 11.40 35.75
CA ARG A 5 25.81 11.66 34.53
C ARG A 5 26.18 10.45 33.68
N ALA A 6 25.41 10.25 32.63
CA ALA A 6 25.91 10.13 31.27
C ALA A 6 24.76 10.39 30.25
N VAL A 7 24.37 11.66 30.08
CA VAL A 7 23.70 12.10 28.87
C VAL A 7 24.81 12.48 27.91
N LEU A 8 25.14 11.60 26.99
CA LEU A 8 26.05 11.88 25.89
C LEU A 8 25.25 12.64 24.83
N VAL A 9 25.34 13.97 24.85
CA VAL A 9 24.86 14.85 23.77
C VAL A 9 25.81 14.65 22.60
N MET A 10 25.39 13.90 21.59
CA MET A 10 26.10 13.77 20.33
C MET A 10 25.78 14.98 19.46
N THR A 11 26.51 16.08 19.68
CA THR A 11 26.52 17.24 18.78
C THR A 11 27.36 16.86 17.57
N VAL A 12 26.71 16.54 16.44
CA VAL A 12 27.38 16.41 15.15
C VAL A 12 27.65 17.84 14.63
N ALA A 13 28.88 18.33 14.84
CA ALA A 13 29.38 19.53 14.20
C ALA A 13 29.64 19.21 12.72
N PHE A 14 28.79 19.71 11.82
CA PHE A 14 29.08 19.74 10.39
C PHE A 14 30.18 20.78 10.14
N SER A 15 31.44 20.33 10.03
CA SER A 15 32.52 21.14 9.52
C SER A 15 32.36 21.26 8.01
N LEU A 16 31.90 22.42 7.54
CA LEU A 16 32.00 22.81 6.14
C LEU A 16 33.48 23.13 5.83
N ALA A 17 34.22 22.12 5.40
CA ALA A 17 35.47 22.35 4.70
C ALA A 17 35.15 22.56 3.22
N PRO A 18 35.71 23.59 2.55
CA PRO A 18 35.55 23.74 1.11
C PRO A 18 36.27 22.56 0.42
N ALA A 19 35.52 21.79 -0.35
CA ALA A 19 36.10 20.75 -1.18
C ALA A 19 37.05 21.39 -2.21
N PRO A 20 38.26 20.82 -2.47
CA PRO A 20 39.11 21.25 -3.53
C PRO A 20 38.38 21.07 -4.86
N ALA A 21 38.41 22.09 -5.72
CA ALA A 21 37.89 22.00 -7.06
C ALA A 21 38.67 20.91 -7.82
N ALA A 22 38.07 19.74 -7.89
CA ALA A 22 38.54 18.69 -8.77
C ALA A 22 38.30 19.15 -10.18
N SER A 23 39.39 19.34 -10.93
CA SER A 23 39.39 19.52 -12.38
C SER A 23 38.57 18.35 -12.95
N GLN A 24 37.39 18.64 -13.48
CA GLN A 24 36.63 17.71 -14.28
C GLN A 24 37.44 17.41 -15.53
N SER A 25 38.17 16.31 -15.53
CA SER A 25 38.50 15.61 -16.75
C SER A 25 37.18 15.32 -17.44
N ALA A 26 36.95 15.86 -18.60
CA ALA A 26 35.85 15.57 -19.49
C ALA A 26 35.99 14.12 -19.98
N ASP A 27 35.75 13.18 -19.09
CA ASP A 27 35.38 11.82 -19.44
C ASP A 27 33.95 11.93 -19.98
N THR A 28 33.75 11.59 -21.26
CA THR A 28 32.43 11.53 -21.90
C THR A 28 31.61 10.44 -21.23
N ALA A 29 31.11 10.71 -20.04
CA ALA A 29 30.16 9.86 -19.38
C ALA A 29 28.93 9.77 -20.30
N ALA A 30 28.68 8.60 -20.88
CA ALA A 30 27.49 8.38 -21.68
C ALA A 30 26.27 8.85 -20.90
N ALA A 31 25.44 9.71 -21.50
CA ALA A 31 24.26 10.27 -20.85
C ALA A 31 23.40 9.13 -20.29
N GLU A 32 22.88 9.28 -19.08
CA GLU A 32 22.03 8.25 -18.46
C GLU A 32 20.61 8.29 -19.06
N LEU A 33 19.97 7.12 -19.12
CA LEU A 33 18.54 6.95 -19.29
C LEU A 33 17.97 6.55 -17.93
N ARG A 34 17.31 7.47 -17.24
CA ARG A 34 16.67 7.22 -15.96
C ARG A 34 15.31 6.55 -16.22
N TRP A 35 15.12 5.37 -15.69
CA TRP A 35 13.86 4.64 -15.85
C TRP A 35 13.26 4.29 -14.50
N ALA A 36 11.95 4.58 -14.33
CA ALA A 36 11.19 4.30 -13.12
C ALA A 36 10.52 2.94 -13.21
N GLY A 37 10.57 2.18 -12.12
CA GLY A 37 9.92 0.88 -11.98
C GLY A 37 9.71 0.50 -10.53
N ASP A 38 8.82 -0.46 -10.30
CA ASP A 38 8.47 -1.00 -8.99
C ASP A 38 9.13 -2.37 -8.80
N SER A 39 10.06 -2.47 -7.85
CA SER A 39 10.73 -3.73 -7.53
C SER A 39 10.08 -4.51 -6.38
N GLU A 40 9.04 -3.96 -5.73
CA GLU A 40 8.39 -4.60 -4.58
C GLU A 40 7.20 -5.47 -4.98
N GLY A 41 6.50 -5.10 -6.05
CA GLY A 41 5.33 -5.83 -6.56
C GLY A 41 5.41 -6.16 -8.05
N GLY A 42 6.55 -5.94 -8.69
CA GLY A 42 6.69 -5.94 -10.14
C GLY A 42 7.31 -7.16 -10.80
N ALA A 43 7.46 -8.28 -10.13
CA ALA A 43 8.02 -9.48 -10.75
C ALA A 43 7.02 -10.16 -11.70
N PRO A 44 7.40 -10.64 -12.91
CA PRO A 44 8.75 -10.72 -13.47
C PRO A 44 9.16 -9.46 -14.27
N PHE A 45 8.45 -8.36 -14.11
CA PHE A 45 8.73 -7.09 -14.80
C PHE A 45 10.02 -6.47 -14.26
N VAL A 46 10.01 -6.19 -12.96
CA VAL A 46 11.13 -5.65 -12.17
C VAL A 46 11.10 -6.33 -10.80
N GLU A 47 12.19 -6.94 -10.37
CA GLU A 47 12.32 -7.51 -9.04
C GLU A 47 13.75 -7.34 -8.50
N ALA A 48 13.91 -7.34 -7.18
CA ALA A 48 15.24 -7.35 -6.58
C ALA A 48 15.96 -8.67 -6.93
N ASN A 49 17.23 -8.58 -7.31
CA ASN A 49 18.03 -9.78 -7.60
C ASN A 49 18.21 -10.61 -6.31
N PRO A 50 17.78 -11.87 -6.25
CA PRO A 50 17.88 -12.69 -5.04
C PRO A 50 19.31 -12.84 -4.50
N SER A 51 20.33 -12.77 -5.37
CA SER A 51 21.74 -12.91 -5.01
C SER A 51 22.41 -11.57 -4.69
N ARG A 52 21.87 -10.48 -5.19
CA ARG A 52 22.36 -9.11 -5.02
C ARG A 52 21.19 -8.15 -4.91
N PRO A 53 20.58 -8.01 -3.72
CA PRO A 53 19.32 -7.25 -3.53
C PRO A 53 19.39 -5.76 -3.92
N GLU A 54 20.58 -5.21 -4.05
CA GLU A 54 20.81 -3.83 -4.55
C GLU A 54 20.64 -3.70 -6.07
N GLU A 55 20.62 -4.80 -6.81
CA GLU A 55 20.40 -4.84 -8.25
C GLU A 55 18.97 -5.28 -8.55
N VAL A 56 18.42 -4.79 -9.66
CA VAL A 56 17.12 -5.23 -10.16
C VAL A 56 17.29 -6.12 -11.38
N VAL A 57 16.39 -7.10 -11.52
CA VAL A 57 16.29 -8.03 -12.66
C VAL A 57 14.83 -8.07 -13.13
N GLY A 58 14.60 -8.49 -14.37
CA GLY A 58 13.26 -8.56 -14.93
C GLY A 58 13.28 -8.27 -16.42
N PHE A 59 12.20 -8.57 -17.12
CA PHE A 59 12.17 -8.30 -18.56
C PHE A 59 12.10 -6.79 -18.86
N ASP A 60 11.51 -5.96 -18.00
CA ASP A 60 11.53 -4.51 -18.17
C ASP A 60 12.91 -3.89 -17.86
N VAL A 61 13.70 -4.55 -17.01
CA VAL A 61 15.12 -4.19 -16.83
C VAL A 61 15.91 -4.46 -18.14
N ASP A 62 15.67 -5.62 -18.78
CA ASP A 62 16.28 -5.95 -20.07
C ASP A 62 15.80 -4.99 -21.18
N ILE A 63 14.51 -4.58 -21.17
CA ILE A 63 13.95 -3.58 -22.11
C ILE A 63 14.58 -2.21 -21.86
N ALA A 64 14.71 -1.78 -20.61
CA ALA A 64 15.39 -0.51 -20.27
C ALA A 64 16.85 -0.50 -20.77
N ALA A 65 17.56 -1.62 -20.63
CA ALA A 65 18.91 -1.76 -21.15
C ALA A 65 18.95 -1.73 -22.69
N LEU A 66 17.99 -2.38 -23.36
CA LEU A 66 17.83 -2.34 -24.82
C LEU A 66 17.61 -0.90 -25.33
N LEU A 67 16.67 -0.18 -24.70
CA LEU A 67 16.35 1.22 -25.05
C LEU A 67 17.55 2.13 -24.79
N ALA A 68 18.20 2.01 -23.63
CA ALA A 68 19.37 2.80 -23.29
C ALA A 68 20.51 2.58 -24.28
N SER A 69 20.81 1.31 -24.62
CA SER A 69 21.84 0.95 -25.62
C SER A 69 21.52 1.54 -26.98
N GLY A 70 20.29 1.43 -27.46
CA GLY A 70 19.86 2.00 -28.73
C GLY A 70 19.94 3.54 -28.78
N LEU A 71 19.84 4.20 -27.61
CA LEU A 71 20.00 5.64 -27.47
C LEU A 71 21.46 6.07 -27.24
N GLY A 72 22.42 5.14 -27.10
CA GLY A 72 23.80 5.44 -26.71
C GLY A 72 23.93 5.93 -25.26
N ARG A 73 23.03 5.48 -24.38
CA ARG A 73 22.97 5.88 -22.96
C ARG A 73 23.22 4.69 -22.04
N ARG A 74 23.41 4.94 -20.73
CA ARG A 74 23.44 3.92 -19.69
C ARG A 74 22.11 3.89 -18.94
N PRO A 75 21.51 2.71 -18.71
CA PRO A 75 20.27 2.62 -17.93
C PRO A 75 20.56 2.92 -16.46
N ARG A 76 19.71 3.75 -15.83
CA ARG A 76 19.73 4.03 -14.40
C ARG A 76 18.35 3.81 -13.82
N PHE A 77 18.24 2.84 -12.93
CA PHE A 77 17.00 2.53 -12.23
C PHE A 77 16.63 3.61 -11.21
N VAL A 78 15.36 3.96 -11.17
CA VAL A 78 14.73 4.86 -10.19
C VAL A 78 13.60 4.09 -9.53
N LEU A 79 13.80 3.66 -8.30
CA LEU A 79 12.78 2.95 -7.52
C LEU A 79 11.56 3.85 -7.31
N THR A 80 10.41 3.36 -7.73
CA THR A 80 9.15 4.12 -7.68
C THR A 80 8.01 3.12 -7.54
N SER A 81 7.06 3.34 -6.61
CA SER A 81 5.88 2.48 -6.52
C SER A 81 5.06 2.54 -7.82
N TYR A 82 4.44 1.43 -8.21
CA TYR A 82 3.66 1.30 -9.45
C TYR A 82 2.69 2.46 -9.67
N ALA A 83 1.90 2.82 -8.66
CA ALA A 83 0.94 3.92 -8.71
C ALA A 83 1.56 5.32 -8.88
N SER A 84 2.86 5.49 -8.66
CA SER A 84 3.56 6.77 -8.72
C SER A 84 4.44 6.95 -9.97
N ILE A 85 4.55 5.93 -10.82
CA ILE A 85 5.43 5.96 -12.00
C ILE A 85 5.02 7.08 -12.96
N ASP A 86 3.73 7.23 -13.26
CA ASP A 86 3.19 8.24 -14.17
C ASP A 86 3.53 9.67 -13.69
N GLN A 87 3.49 9.90 -12.37
CA GLN A 87 3.89 11.19 -11.78
C GLN A 87 5.41 11.40 -11.80
N SER A 88 6.19 10.34 -11.58
CA SER A 88 7.64 10.41 -11.59
C SER A 88 8.18 10.90 -12.94
N VAL A 89 7.65 10.36 -14.06
CA VAL A 89 8.03 10.81 -15.40
C VAL A 89 7.51 12.24 -15.69
N THR A 90 6.31 12.58 -15.24
CA THR A 90 5.73 13.91 -15.43
C THR A 90 6.56 14.99 -14.73
N ARG A 91 7.04 14.73 -13.51
CA ARG A 91 7.92 15.63 -12.75
C ARG A 91 9.35 15.68 -13.32
N GLY A 92 9.78 14.64 -14.03
CA GLY A 92 11.13 14.52 -14.57
C GLY A 92 12.11 13.85 -13.60
N ASP A 93 11.61 13.11 -12.62
CA ASP A 93 12.44 12.27 -11.75
C ASP A 93 13.02 11.10 -12.56
N ALA A 94 12.27 10.60 -13.55
CA ALA A 94 12.68 9.60 -14.54
C ALA A 94 12.36 10.08 -15.96
N ASP A 95 13.08 9.54 -16.94
CA ASP A 95 12.89 9.85 -18.37
C ASP A 95 11.83 8.95 -18.99
N ILE A 96 11.70 7.70 -18.50
CA ILE A 96 10.69 6.71 -18.90
C ILE A 96 10.27 5.89 -17.70
N GLY A 97 9.00 5.49 -17.66
CA GLY A 97 8.44 4.50 -16.76
C GLY A 97 8.29 3.14 -17.45
N LEU A 98 8.72 2.06 -16.78
CA LEU A 98 8.59 0.66 -17.19
C LEU A 98 8.30 -0.15 -15.92
N SER A 99 7.36 -1.04 -15.90
CA SER A 99 7.03 -1.99 -14.82
C SER A 99 5.77 -2.79 -15.17
N GLY A 100 5.68 -3.32 -16.39
CA GLY A 100 4.44 -3.90 -16.89
C GLY A 100 3.33 -2.85 -16.98
N LEU A 101 3.68 -1.63 -17.37
CA LEU A 101 2.70 -0.53 -17.43
C LEU A 101 1.70 -0.79 -18.57
N GLU A 102 0.44 -0.79 -18.20
CA GLU A 102 -0.65 -1.08 -19.11
C GLU A 102 -0.99 0.15 -19.97
N ASP A 103 -1.23 -0.10 -21.25
CA ASP A 103 -1.69 0.91 -22.18
C ASP A 103 -3.17 1.23 -21.92
N THR A 104 -3.46 2.43 -21.47
CA THR A 104 -4.81 2.88 -21.14
C THR A 104 -5.15 4.18 -21.86
N PRO A 105 -6.44 4.44 -22.16
CA PRO A 105 -6.87 5.73 -22.71
C PRO A 105 -6.46 6.91 -21.82
N ALA A 106 -6.47 6.73 -20.51
CA ALA A 106 -6.05 7.75 -19.55
C ALA A 106 -4.56 8.12 -19.71
N ARG A 107 -3.68 7.12 -19.78
CA ARG A 107 -2.23 7.33 -20.01
C ARG A 107 -1.98 7.98 -21.37
N ARG A 108 -2.63 7.51 -22.45
CA ARG A 108 -2.51 8.10 -23.79
C ARG A 108 -2.95 9.58 -23.84
N SER A 109 -3.88 9.99 -22.98
CA SER A 109 -4.36 11.39 -22.95
C SER A 109 -3.44 12.33 -22.17
N THR A 110 -2.64 11.82 -21.23
CA THR A 110 -1.84 12.62 -20.29
C THR A 110 -0.34 12.45 -20.44
N LEU A 111 0.12 11.39 -21.09
CA LEU A 111 1.52 11.01 -21.26
C LEU A 111 1.87 10.73 -22.73
N ALA A 112 3.15 10.74 -23.05
CA ALA A 112 3.68 10.18 -24.28
C ALA A 112 3.92 8.67 -24.07
N VAL A 113 3.11 7.84 -24.73
CA VAL A 113 3.13 6.38 -24.59
C VAL A 113 3.87 5.78 -25.77
N THR A 114 4.77 4.80 -25.53
CA THR A 114 5.46 4.08 -26.60
C THR A 114 4.53 3.17 -27.37
N ILE A 115 4.97 2.66 -28.51
CA ILE A 115 4.27 1.50 -29.11
C ILE A 115 4.27 0.34 -28.12
N PRO A 116 3.23 -0.52 -28.13
CA PRO A 116 3.18 -1.72 -27.30
C PRO A 116 4.38 -2.64 -27.58
N TYR A 117 4.98 -3.18 -26.51
CA TYR A 117 6.05 -4.16 -26.66
C TYR A 117 5.64 -5.58 -26.28
N TYR A 118 4.50 -5.73 -25.59
CA TYR A 118 3.96 -7.04 -25.19
C TYR A 118 2.43 -7.00 -25.10
N ARG A 119 1.77 -8.10 -25.50
CA ARG A 119 0.33 -8.32 -25.34
C ARG A 119 0.07 -9.26 -24.17
N PHE A 120 -0.77 -8.84 -23.24
CA PHE A 120 -1.20 -9.66 -22.11
C PHE A 120 -2.70 -9.96 -22.16
N ARG A 121 -3.13 -10.92 -21.36
CA ARG A 121 -4.52 -11.30 -21.14
C ARG A 121 -4.86 -11.15 -19.68
N GLU A 122 -5.98 -10.50 -19.37
CA GLU A 122 -6.57 -10.53 -18.04
C GLU A 122 -7.26 -11.87 -17.83
N VAL A 123 -6.85 -12.62 -16.82
CA VAL A 123 -7.31 -13.98 -16.59
C VAL A 123 -7.86 -14.16 -15.18
N LEU A 124 -8.93 -14.95 -15.09
CA LEU A 124 -9.56 -15.27 -13.83
C LEU A 124 -8.88 -16.52 -13.24
N THR A 125 -8.30 -16.39 -12.05
CA THR A 125 -7.71 -17.49 -11.28
C THR A 125 -8.60 -17.84 -10.11
N VAL A 126 -8.89 -19.12 -9.91
CA VAL A 126 -9.74 -19.64 -8.84
C VAL A 126 -9.06 -20.84 -8.16
N ARG A 127 -9.54 -21.27 -6.99
CA ARG A 127 -9.07 -22.54 -6.40
C ARG A 127 -9.42 -23.71 -7.31
N ASP A 128 -8.60 -24.75 -7.34
CA ASP A 128 -8.84 -25.98 -8.14
C ASP A 128 -10.22 -26.57 -7.88
N ALA A 129 -10.66 -26.58 -6.62
CA ALA A 129 -11.98 -27.07 -6.22
C ALA A 129 -13.14 -26.24 -6.80
N ASP A 130 -12.91 -24.99 -7.16
CA ASP A 130 -13.90 -24.04 -7.67
C ASP A 130 -13.81 -23.84 -9.20
N ALA A 131 -12.87 -24.49 -9.89
CA ALA A 131 -12.62 -24.31 -11.31
C ALA A 131 -13.83 -24.57 -12.23
N GLY A 132 -14.71 -25.50 -11.84
CA GLY A 132 -15.95 -25.78 -12.55
C GLY A 132 -17.09 -24.81 -12.22
N ARG A 133 -16.97 -24.07 -11.12
CA ARG A 133 -18.04 -23.22 -10.56
C ARG A 133 -17.91 -21.76 -10.97
N PHE A 134 -16.70 -21.22 -10.99
CA PHE A 134 -16.42 -19.80 -11.28
C PHE A 134 -15.64 -19.69 -12.58
N ARG A 135 -16.31 -19.59 -13.70
CA ARG A 135 -15.72 -19.52 -15.03
C ARG A 135 -15.68 -18.11 -15.59
N THR A 136 -16.65 -17.27 -15.20
CA THR A 136 -16.84 -15.90 -15.66
C THR A 136 -17.01 -14.97 -14.45
N LEU A 137 -16.97 -13.66 -14.69
CA LEU A 137 -17.25 -12.66 -13.65
C LEU A 137 -18.69 -12.70 -13.16
N GLU A 138 -19.62 -13.12 -14.02
CA GLU A 138 -21.04 -13.26 -13.67
C GLU A 138 -21.28 -14.35 -12.61
N ASP A 139 -20.49 -15.43 -12.64
CA ASP A 139 -20.58 -16.54 -11.68
C ASP A 139 -20.18 -16.11 -10.26
N LEU A 140 -19.53 -14.95 -10.14
CA LEU A 140 -18.97 -14.41 -8.88
C LEU A 140 -19.92 -13.43 -8.16
N ARG A 141 -21.20 -13.45 -8.49
CA ARG A 141 -22.20 -12.61 -7.80
C ARG A 141 -22.17 -12.84 -6.29
N GLY A 142 -22.01 -11.76 -5.50
CA GLY A 142 -21.91 -11.81 -4.05
C GLY A 142 -20.58 -12.37 -3.52
N ARG A 143 -19.61 -12.68 -4.40
CA ARG A 143 -18.30 -13.23 -4.06
C ARG A 143 -17.23 -12.16 -4.01
N ALA A 144 -16.15 -12.44 -3.26
CA ALA A 144 -14.99 -11.56 -3.18
C ALA A 144 -14.00 -11.90 -4.29
N VAL A 145 -13.57 -10.88 -5.05
CA VAL A 145 -12.59 -11.03 -6.12
C VAL A 145 -11.40 -10.13 -5.84
N GLY A 146 -10.21 -10.73 -5.74
CA GLY A 146 -8.94 -10.05 -5.52
C GLY A 146 -8.35 -9.49 -6.81
N THR A 147 -7.67 -8.35 -6.72
CA THR A 147 -6.91 -7.75 -7.82
C THR A 147 -5.84 -6.80 -7.31
N LEU A 148 -4.93 -6.42 -8.18
CA LEU A 148 -3.92 -5.41 -7.89
C LEU A 148 -4.48 -4.00 -8.12
N PHE A 149 -4.27 -3.13 -7.15
CA PHE A 149 -4.74 -1.75 -7.21
C PHE A 149 -4.09 -0.97 -8.37
N GLY A 150 -4.90 -0.17 -9.09
CA GLY A 150 -4.41 0.71 -10.16
C GLY A 150 -4.11 0.00 -11.49
N THR A 151 -4.57 -1.25 -11.65
CA THR A 151 -4.47 -2.03 -12.90
C THR A 151 -5.77 -2.00 -13.70
N ILE A 152 -5.70 -2.41 -14.96
CA ILE A 152 -6.88 -2.64 -15.82
C ILE A 152 -7.82 -3.67 -15.17
N ALA A 153 -7.27 -4.74 -14.58
CA ALA A 153 -8.05 -5.73 -13.85
C ALA A 153 -8.91 -5.10 -12.73
N HIS A 154 -8.34 -4.11 -12.02
CA HIS A 154 -9.08 -3.36 -11.00
C HIS A 154 -10.27 -2.60 -11.58
N ASP A 155 -10.07 -1.90 -12.71
CA ASP A 155 -11.14 -1.15 -13.39
C ASP A 155 -12.24 -2.09 -13.93
N ILE A 156 -11.87 -3.24 -14.48
CA ILE A 156 -12.79 -4.29 -14.92
C ILE A 156 -13.64 -4.75 -13.73
N LEU A 157 -13.02 -5.06 -12.59
CA LEU A 157 -13.72 -5.54 -11.41
C LEU A 157 -14.63 -4.48 -10.79
N LEU A 158 -14.23 -3.20 -10.76
CA LEU A 158 -15.09 -2.10 -10.28
C LEU A 158 -16.36 -1.95 -11.15
N ARG A 159 -16.28 -2.25 -12.44
CA ARG A 159 -17.45 -2.31 -13.31
C ARG A 159 -18.29 -3.54 -13.00
N ALA A 160 -17.67 -4.71 -12.97
CA ALA A 160 -18.35 -5.95 -12.65
C ALA A 160 -19.01 -5.95 -11.26
N GLU A 161 -18.48 -5.21 -10.28
CA GLU A 161 -19.12 -4.97 -9.00
C GLU A 161 -20.47 -4.28 -9.16
N ARG A 162 -20.55 -3.26 -10.02
CA ARG A 162 -21.81 -2.55 -10.30
C ARG A 162 -22.80 -3.38 -11.13
N GLU A 163 -22.31 -4.14 -12.11
CA GLU A 163 -23.12 -4.88 -13.08
C GLU A 163 -23.56 -6.26 -12.55
N HIS A 164 -22.65 -6.97 -11.91
CA HIS A 164 -22.86 -8.36 -11.47
C HIS A 164 -23.00 -8.51 -9.95
N GLY A 165 -22.67 -7.45 -9.17
CA GLY A 165 -22.81 -7.47 -7.72
C GLY A 165 -21.78 -8.35 -7.01
N LEU A 166 -20.59 -8.52 -7.59
CA LEU A 166 -19.43 -9.07 -6.89
C LEU A 166 -18.85 -8.04 -5.92
N ARG A 167 -17.85 -8.40 -5.10
CA ARG A 167 -17.15 -7.51 -4.17
C ARG A 167 -15.67 -7.47 -4.50
N VAL A 168 -15.16 -6.28 -4.82
CA VAL A 168 -13.74 -6.09 -5.15
C VAL A 168 -12.90 -6.01 -3.89
N VAL A 169 -11.75 -6.70 -3.89
CA VAL A 169 -10.70 -6.62 -2.87
C VAL A 169 -9.39 -6.24 -3.56
N SER A 170 -8.91 -5.02 -3.33
CA SER A 170 -7.70 -4.52 -3.97
C SER A 170 -6.48 -4.64 -3.06
N TYR A 171 -5.35 -5.05 -3.63
CA TYR A 171 -4.06 -5.26 -2.98
C TYR A 171 -3.02 -4.29 -3.54
N GLU A 172 -1.93 -4.08 -2.79
CA GLU A 172 -0.79 -3.24 -3.23
C GLU A 172 0.30 -4.05 -3.94
N ASP A 173 0.25 -5.39 -3.83
CA ASP A 173 1.23 -6.32 -4.39
C ASP A 173 0.56 -7.53 -5.03
N ASP A 174 1.31 -8.27 -5.85
CA ASP A 174 0.84 -9.41 -6.63
C ASP A 174 0.89 -10.76 -5.89
N VAL A 175 1.39 -10.78 -4.64
CA VAL A 175 1.52 -12.03 -3.84
C VAL A 175 0.26 -12.31 -3.05
N HIS A 176 -0.21 -11.29 -2.35
CA HIS A 176 -1.30 -11.42 -1.38
C HIS A 176 -2.66 -11.77 -1.98
N PRO A 177 -3.05 -11.32 -3.20
CA PRO A 177 -4.28 -11.78 -3.83
C PRO A 177 -4.37 -13.30 -3.93
N TYR A 178 -3.29 -13.95 -4.38
CA TYR A 178 -3.25 -15.41 -4.54
C TYR A 178 -3.13 -16.14 -3.20
N SER A 179 -2.41 -15.58 -2.25
CA SER A 179 -2.36 -16.12 -0.88
C SER A 179 -3.74 -16.11 -0.24
N ASP A 180 -4.49 -15.02 -0.39
CA ASP A 180 -5.84 -14.89 0.15
C ASP A 180 -6.86 -15.74 -0.63
N LEU A 181 -6.63 -16.01 -1.91
CA LEU A 181 -7.40 -16.99 -2.68
C LEU A 181 -7.27 -18.40 -2.08
N LEU A 182 -6.04 -18.85 -1.84
CA LEU A 182 -5.80 -20.18 -1.25
C LEU A 182 -6.30 -20.29 0.19
N LEU A 183 -6.25 -19.19 0.96
CA LEU A 183 -6.82 -19.09 2.31
C LEU A 183 -8.34 -18.94 2.32
N GLY A 184 -9.00 -18.80 1.17
CA GLY A 184 -10.46 -18.65 1.09
C GLY A 184 -10.98 -17.27 1.52
N ARG A 185 -10.13 -16.25 1.64
CA ARG A 185 -10.51 -14.87 1.94
C ARG A 185 -11.12 -14.15 0.74
N VAL A 186 -10.68 -14.53 -0.47
CA VAL A 186 -11.30 -14.18 -1.74
C VAL A 186 -11.68 -15.46 -2.49
N ASP A 187 -12.66 -15.36 -3.39
CA ASP A 187 -13.17 -16.52 -4.16
C ASP A 187 -12.47 -16.66 -5.52
N ALA A 188 -11.95 -15.56 -6.06
CA ALA A 188 -11.21 -15.52 -7.31
C ALA A 188 -10.20 -14.37 -7.28
N VAL A 189 -9.26 -14.38 -8.24
CA VAL A 189 -8.30 -13.30 -8.53
C VAL A 189 -8.37 -12.99 -10.02
N LEU A 190 -8.49 -11.72 -10.37
CA LEU A 190 -8.37 -11.22 -11.74
C LEU A 190 -7.07 -10.43 -11.85
N LEU A 191 -6.14 -10.91 -12.65
CA LEU A 191 -4.87 -10.24 -12.97
C LEU A 191 -4.39 -10.72 -14.34
N ASP A 192 -3.34 -10.08 -14.87
CA ASP A 192 -2.74 -10.51 -16.11
C ASP A 192 -2.13 -11.92 -16.01
N HIS A 193 -2.07 -12.59 -17.15
CA HIS A 193 -1.60 -13.99 -17.21
C HIS A 193 -0.12 -14.15 -16.84
N VAL A 194 0.70 -13.10 -16.98
CA VAL A 194 2.14 -13.14 -16.65
C VAL A 194 2.30 -13.33 -15.14
N LEU A 195 1.54 -12.57 -14.35
CA LEU A 195 1.48 -12.71 -12.90
C LEU A 195 0.82 -14.04 -12.50
N ALA A 196 -0.32 -14.37 -13.11
CA ALA A 196 -1.05 -15.60 -12.82
C ALA A 196 -0.19 -16.86 -13.06
N ASP A 197 0.48 -16.95 -14.20
CA ASP A 197 1.35 -18.09 -14.56
C ASP A 197 2.55 -18.21 -13.61
N ARG A 198 3.13 -17.07 -13.21
CA ARG A 198 4.22 -17.06 -12.24
C ARG A 198 3.76 -17.60 -10.89
N ARG A 199 2.62 -17.14 -10.40
CA ARG A 199 2.08 -17.58 -9.11
C ARG A 199 1.63 -19.03 -9.12
N HIS A 200 1.03 -19.46 -10.20
CA HIS A 200 0.64 -20.87 -10.38
C HIS A 200 1.86 -21.82 -10.30
N ARG A 201 3.01 -21.43 -10.86
CA ARG A 201 4.25 -22.22 -10.72
C ARG A 201 4.79 -22.26 -9.30
N ALA A 202 4.59 -21.22 -8.52
CA ALA A 202 5.11 -21.12 -7.15
C ALA A 202 4.13 -21.65 -6.07
N MET A 203 2.82 -21.62 -6.34
CA MET A 203 1.76 -21.92 -5.38
C MET A 203 0.74 -22.87 -6.02
N PRO A 204 0.80 -24.19 -5.73
CA PRO A 204 -0.19 -25.15 -6.24
C PRO A 204 -1.55 -24.98 -5.56
N GLY A 205 -2.62 -25.49 -6.16
CA GLY A 205 -3.98 -25.48 -5.61
C GLY A 205 -4.90 -24.43 -6.21
N MET A 206 -4.49 -23.79 -7.32
CA MET A 206 -5.29 -22.83 -8.08
C MET A 206 -5.22 -23.10 -9.57
N THR A 207 -6.29 -22.75 -10.28
CA THR A 207 -6.46 -22.92 -11.71
C THR A 207 -6.81 -21.60 -12.36
N THR A 208 -6.14 -21.27 -13.45
CA THR A 208 -6.46 -20.11 -14.29
C THR A 208 -7.48 -20.52 -15.34
N GLN A 209 -8.56 -19.77 -15.47
CA GLN A 209 -9.60 -20.04 -16.46
C GLN A 209 -9.05 -19.80 -17.89
N PRO A 210 -9.39 -20.65 -18.86
CA PRO A 210 -8.82 -20.58 -20.20
C PRO A 210 -9.29 -19.37 -21.01
N GLN A 211 -10.47 -18.83 -20.68
CA GLN A 211 -11.04 -17.67 -21.37
C GLN A 211 -10.52 -16.39 -20.71
N ALA A 212 -9.85 -15.55 -21.51
CA ALA A 212 -9.47 -14.22 -21.06
C ALA A 212 -10.69 -13.31 -20.86
N VAL A 213 -10.69 -12.53 -19.80
CA VAL A 213 -11.71 -11.51 -19.52
C VAL A 213 -11.48 -10.29 -20.42
N ALA A 214 -10.22 -9.92 -20.62
CA ALA A 214 -9.80 -8.85 -21.50
C ALA A 214 -8.39 -9.10 -22.05
N THR A 215 -7.96 -8.29 -23.02
CA THR A 215 -6.57 -8.26 -23.51
C THR A 215 -6.07 -6.84 -23.51
N GLY A 216 -4.84 -6.63 -23.12
CA GLY A 216 -4.19 -5.33 -23.09
C GLY A 216 -2.74 -5.43 -23.58
N HIS A 217 -2.02 -4.31 -23.46
CA HIS A 217 -0.64 -4.19 -23.92
C HIS A 217 0.21 -3.50 -22.88
N TYR A 218 1.47 -3.95 -22.73
CA TYR A 218 2.46 -3.23 -21.95
C TYR A 218 3.19 -2.20 -22.81
N VAL A 219 3.43 -1.04 -22.22
CA VAL A 219 4.03 0.14 -22.85
C VAL A 219 5.02 0.81 -21.92
N GLY A 220 5.92 1.60 -22.49
CA GLY A 220 6.69 2.60 -21.75
C GLY A 220 5.96 3.95 -21.73
N VAL A 221 6.04 4.67 -20.62
CA VAL A 221 5.43 5.99 -20.48
C VAL A 221 6.48 7.07 -20.26
N LEU A 222 6.33 8.22 -20.93
CA LEU A 222 7.21 9.39 -20.82
C LEU A 222 6.33 10.63 -20.57
N ALA A 223 6.94 11.71 -20.11
CA ALA A 223 6.25 12.99 -20.08
C ALA A 223 5.90 13.46 -21.51
N THR A 224 4.77 14.14 -21.68
CA THR A 224 4.29 14.63 -23.00
C THR A 224 5.33 15.50 -23.70
N ARG A 225 6.14 16.28 -22.95
CA ARG A 225 7.23 17.09 -23.48
C ARG A 225 8.35 16.28 -24.13
N ASP A 226 8.46 14.98 -23.83
CA ASP A 226 9.53 14.10 -24.29
C ASP A 226 9.10 13.21 -25.47
N ALA A 227 8.09 13.64 -26.25
CA ALA A 227 7.55 12.90 -27.38
C ALA A 227 8.61 12.52 -28.43
N ALA A 228 9.60 13.41 -28.68
CA ALA A 228 10.71 13.09 -29.59
C ALA A 228 11.62 11.96 -29.07
N LEU A 229 11.77 11.83 -27.75
CA LEU A 229 12.49 10.71 -27.13
C LEU A 229 11.67 9.41 -27.28
N ARG A 230 10.33 9.50 -27.07
CA ARG A 230 9.41 8.39 -27.29
C ARG A 230 9.51 7.85 -28.72
N ASP A 231 9.50 8.74 -29.73
CA ASP A 231 9.57 8.31 -31.14
C ASP A 231 10.87 7.54 -31.44
N ARG A 232 12.00 7.98 -30.88
CA ARG A 232 13.26 7.26 -30.98
C ARG A 232 13.22 5.88 -30.30
N MET A 233 12.53 5.77 -29.14
CA MET A 233 12.34 4.50 -28.45
C MET A 233 11.43 3.56 -29.25
N ASP A 234 10.40 4.09 -29.89
CA ASP A 234 9.54 3.32 -30.80
C ASP A 234 10.31 2.73 -31.97
N ASP A 235 11.25 3.46 -32.54
CA ASP A 235 12.11 2.94 -33.60
C ASP A 235 13.04 1.82 -33.11
N ILE A 236 13.59 1.95 -31.89
CA ILE A 236 14.39 0.90 -31.25
C ILE A 236 13.54 -0.34 -31.00
N LEU A 237 12.31 -0.18 -30.47
CA LEU A 237 11.39 -1.30 -30.26
C LEU A 237 11.01 -2.00 -31.57
N ARG A 238 10.69 -1.25 -32.64
CA ARG A 238 10.46 -1.84 -33.98
C ARG A 238 11.67 -2.58 -34.50
N GLY A 239 12.88 -2.06 -34.29
CA GLY A 239 14.14 -2.74 -34.61
C GLY A 239 14.25 -4.08 -33.89
N ALA A 240 14.00 -4.06 -32.58
CA ALA A 240 14.09 -5.24 -31.71
C ALA A 240 12.98 -6.29 -31.98
N MET A 241 11.83 -5.88 -32.51
CA MET A 241 10.81 -6.80 -33.03
C MET A 241 11.28 -7.50 -34.30
N ARG A 242 11.96 -6.76 -35.22
CA ARG A 242 12.46 -7.34 -36.51
C ARG A 242 13.62 -8.31 -36.31
N ASP A 243 14.56 -7.98 -35.42
CA ASP A 243 15.78 -8.78 -35.20
C ASP A 243 15.61 -9.88 -34.13
N GLY A 244 14.42 -9.98 -33.53
CA GLY A 244 14.09 -10.98 -32.51
C GLY A 244 14.68 -10.70 -31.14
N SER A 245 15.20 -9.50 -30.87
CA SER A 245 15.76 -9.16 -29.57
C SER A 245 14.71 -9.15 -28.46
N LEU A 246 13.49 -8.63 -28.73
CA LEU A 246 12.36 -8.69 -27.78
C LEU A 246 11.91 -10.15 -27.55
N GLU A 247 11.83 -10.97 -28.58
CA GLU A 247 11.52 -12.40 -28.42
C GLU A 247 12.53 -13.09 -27.51
N ARG A 248 13.84 -12.84 -27.69
CA ARG A 248 14.88 -13.41 -26.81
C ARG A 248 14.73 -12.96 -25.37
N ILE A 249 14.37 -11.69 -25.11
CA ILE A 249 14.10 -11.18 -23.77
C ILE A 249 12.93 -11.95 -23.15
N PHE A 250 11.79 -11.99 -23.80
CA PHE A 250 10.59 -12.64 -23.25
C PHE A 250 10.71 -14.16 -23.09
N ARG A 251 11.46 -14.84 -23.98
CA ARG A 251 11.80 -16.28 -23.81
C ARG A 251 12.69 -16.53 -22.61
N ARG A 252 13.67 -15.66 -22.35
CA ARG A 252 14.53 -15.74 -21.15
C ARG A 252 13.69 -15.72 -19.86
N TRP A 253 12.66 -14.92 -19.83
CA TRP A 253 11.76 -14.77 -18.69
C TRP A 253 10.57 -15.75 -18.69
N SER A 254 10.51 -16.65 -19.68
CA SER A 254 9.43 -17.66 -19.85
C SER A 254 8.03 -17.04 -19.96
N VAL A 255 7.92 -15.85 -20.58
CA VAL A 255 6.65 -15.14 -20.81
C VAL A 255 6.28 -15.03 -22.29
N TRP A 256 7.13 -15.54 -23.22
CA TRP A 256 6.80 -15.55 -24.64
C TRP A 256 5.63 -16.47 -24.95
N ASN A 257 4.66 -15.98 -25.72
CA ASN A 257 3.48 -16.74 -26.14
C ASN A 257 3.10 -16.44 -27.61
N ASP A 258 2.07 -17.13 -28.11
CA ASP A 258 1.62 -17.06 -29.51
C ASP A 258 0.91 -15.74 -29.87
N ASP A 259 0.58 -14.88 -28.91
CA ASP A 259 -0.03 -13.58 -29.16
C ASP A 259 0.98 -12.56 -29.69
N GLN A 260 2.26 -12.70 -29.34
CA GLN A 260 3.28 -11.68 -29.63
C GLN A 260 3.61 -11.57 -31.13
N PRO A 261 3.77 -12.65 -31.90
CA PRO A 261 4.01 -12.53 -33.35
C PRO A 261 2.92 -11.77 -34.09
N ALA A 262 1.65 -11.98 -33.72
CA ALA A 262 0.52 -11.27 -34.31
C ALA A 262 0.50 -9.77 -33.97
N LEU A 263 0.86 -9.40 -32.73
CA LEU A 263 1.05 -8.02 -32.32
C LEU A 263 2.17 -7.35 -33.13
N TYR A 264 3.34 -8.00 -33.21
CA TYR A 264 4.51 -7.45 -33.90
C TYR A 264 4.24 -7.25 -35.40
N ALA A 265 3.54 -8.20 -36.05
CA ALA A 265 3.17 -8.08 -37.45
C ALA A 265 2.33 -6.79 -37.70
N LYS A 266 1.34 -6.50 -36.85
CA LYS A 266 0.51 -5.29 -36.94
C LYS A 266 1.33 -4.01 -36.74
N LEU A 267 2.16 -3.96 -35.67
CA LEU A 267 2.97 -2.79 -35.35
C LEU A 267 4.03 -2.50 -36.42
N LEU A 268 4.59 -3.53 -37.06
CA LEU A 268 5.56 -3.41 -38.15
C LEU A 268 4.90 -3.02 -39.46
N ALA A 269 3.61 -3.35 -39.65
CA ALA A 269 2.79 -2.87 -40.75
C ALA A 269 2.32 -1.40 -40.58
N GLY A 270 2.55 -0.80 -39.40
CA GLY A 270 2.12 0.56 -39.09
C GLY A 270 0.64 0.65 -38.70
N GLU A 271 0.01 -0.47 -38.35
CA GLU A 271 -1.36 -0.49 -37.88
C GLU A 271 -1.45 0.07 -36.45
N ASP A 272 -2.49 0.87 -36.18
CA ASP A 272 -2.79 1.31 -34.83
C ASP A 272 -3.40 0.15 -34.04
N VAL A 273 -2.93 -0.02 -32.81
CA VAL A 273 -3.38 -1.07 -31.89
C VAL A 273 -4.16 -0.38 -30.76
N PRO A 274 -5.45 -0.71 -30.59
CA PRO A 274 -6.25 -0.13 -29.50
C PRO A 274 -5.69 -0.52 -28.14
N PRO A 275 -5.81 0.36 -27.13
CA PRO A 275 -5.16 0.17 -25.83
C PRO A 275 -5.67 -1.08 -25.09
N ILE A 276 -6.98 -1.32 -25.08
CA ILE A 276 -7.61 -2.45 -24.39
C ILE A 276 -8.75 -2.96 -25.24
N ILE A 277 -8.93 -4.29 -25.25
CA ILE A 277 -10.06 -4.96 -25.85
C ILE A 277 -10.68 -5.86 -24.80
N ASP A 278 -11.89 -5.54 -24.33
CA ASP A 278 -12.65 -6.43 -23.46
C ASP A 278 -13.24 -7.62 -24.26
N SER A 279 -13.80 -8.59 -23.54
CA SER A 279 -14.42 -9.77 -24.17
C SER A 279 -15.63 -9.44 -25.06
N SER A 280 -16.19 -8.21 -24.96
CA SER A 280 -17.27 -7.72 -25.82
C SER A 280 -16.77 -7.01 -27.08
N GLY A 281 -15.46 -6.78 -27.21
CA GLY A 281 -14.84 -6.11 -28.34
C GLY A 281 -15.07 -4.60 -28.38
N SER A 282 -15.55 -4.00 -27.29
CA SER A 282 -15.85 -2.56 -27.22
C SER A 282 -14.70 -1.77 -26.61
N PRO A 283 -14.08 -0.86 -27.37
CA PRO A 283 -13.06 0.06 -26.83
C PRO A 283 -13.66 1.18 -25.93
N ASP A 284 -14.98 1.45 -26.06
CA ASP A 284 -15.64 2.57 -25.37
C ASP A 284 -15.95 2.31 -23.91
N ALA A 285 -15.73 1.09 -23.43
CA ALA A 285 -16.01 0.69 -22.07
C ALA A 285 -15.11 1.36 -21.01
N TYR A 286 -14.00 1.96 -21.41
CA TYR A 286 -12.99 2.59 -20.56
C TYR A 286 -12.96 4.12 -20.67
N THR A 287 -14.07 4.78 -20.97
CA THR A 287 -14.15 6.24 -20.90
C THR A 287 -13.94 6.64 -19.46
N SER A 288 -12.69 6.95 -19.15
CA SER A 288 -12.23 7.16 -17.79
C SER A 288 -12.80 8.46 -17.22
N ILE A 289 -13.01 8.45 -15.93
CA ILE A 289 -13.21 9.60 -15.05
C ILE A 289 -12.16 10.70 -15.29
N ALA A 290 -11.02 10.37 -15.91
CA ALA A 290 -9.96 11.29 -16.33
C ALA A 290 -10.42 12.45 -17.26
N THR A 291 -11.60 12.36 -17.87
CA THR A 291 -12.20 13.45 -18.66
C THR A 291 -12.94 14.48 -17.80
N LEU A 292 -13.24 14.17 -16.53
CA LEU A 292 -13.91 15.10 -15.62
C LEU A 292 -12.93 16.12 -15.05
N SER A 293 -13.39 17.36 -14.85
CA SER A 293 -12.60 18.30 -14.05
C SER A 293 -12.38 17.73 -12.65
N GLY A 294 -11.22 18.02 -12.04
CA GLY A 294 -10.90 17.51 -10.69
C GLY A 294 -11.98 17.78 -9.65
N TRP A 295 -12.73 18.88 -9.80
CA TRP A 295 -13.83 19.25 -8.92
C TRP A 295 -15.13 18.46 -9.17
N GLU A 296 -15.44 18.14 -10.41
CA GLU A 296 -16.57 17.26 -10.77
C GLU A 296 -16.32 15.83 -10.28
N ALA A 297 -15.11 15.32 -10.51
CA ALA A 297 -14.69 14.05 -9.95
C ALA A 297 -14.76 14.07 -8.40
N GLY A 298 -14.35 15.19 -7.77
CA GLY A 298 -14.46 15.35 -6.32
C GLY A 298 -15.89 15.18 -5.80
N ARG A 299 -16.88 15.75 -6.48
CA ARG A 299 -18.30 15.59 -6.14
C ARG A 299 -18.78 14.13 -6.31
N LEU A 300 -18.33 13.46 -7.36
CA LEU A 300 -18.68 12.07 -7.65
C LEU A 300 -18.13 11.12 -6.55
N TYR A 301 -16.90 11.34 -6.10
CA TYR A 301 -16.25 10.48 -5.09
C TYR A 301 -16.57 10.84 -3.64
N LEU A 302 -17.11 12.03 -3.37
CA LEU A 302 -17.41 12.50 -2.01
C LEU A 302 -18.27 11.51 -1.19
N PRO A 303 -19.34 10.89 -1.73
CA PRO A 303 -20.12 9.91 -0.98
C PRO A 303 -19.29 8.68 -0.54
N SER A 304 -18.39 8.20 -1.41
CA SER A 304 -17.50 7.08 -1.12
C SER A 304 -16.47 7.45 -0.06
N LEU A 305 -15.88 8.66 -0.13
CA LEU A 305 -14.97 9.18 0.88
C LEU A 305 -15.64 9.36 2.24
N LEU A 306 -16.89 9.84 2.29
CA LEU A 306 -17.66 9.97 3.52
C LEU A 306 -17.97 8.60 4.14
N ARG A 307 -18.32 7.60 3.32
CA ARG A 307 -18.49 6.22 3.79
C ARG A 307 -17.19 5.65 4.35
N ALA A 308 -16.07 5.84 3.64
CA ALA A 308 -14.76 5.41 4.10
C ALA A 308 -14.33 6.13 5.39
N SER A 309 -14.64 7.44 5.53
CA SER A 309 -14.42 8.18 6.80
C SER A 309 -15.18 7.56 7.96
N SER A 310 -16.40 7.05 7.74
CA SER A 310 -17.15 6.36 8.78
C SER A 310 -16.49 5.04 9.19
N VAL A 311 -15.89 4.30 8.24
CA VAL A 311 -15.11 3.09 8.54
C VAL A 311 -13.88 3.43 9.38
N THR A 312 -13.11 4.46 8.98
CA THR A 312 -11.97 4.99 9.76
C THR A 312 -12.37 5.33 11.19
N LEU A 313 -13.49 6.06 11.36
CA LEU A 313 -13.96 6.47 12.67
C LEU A 313 -14.42 5.28 13.53
N VAL A 314 -15.21 4.38 12.97
CA VAL A 314 -15.69 3.17 13.67
C VAL A 314 -14.51 2.30 14.10
N LEU A 315 -13.57 2.02 13.19
CA LEU A 315 -12.37 1.25 13.49
C LEU A 315 -11.56 1.88 14.63
N SER A 316 -11.33 3.20 14.55
CA SER A 316 -10.56 3.94 15.56
C SER A 316 -11.26 3.94 16.92
N CYS A 317 -12.58 4.13 16.95
CA CYS A 317 -13.34 4.09 18.21
C CYS A 317 -13.31 2.68 18.85
N LEU A 318 -13.51 1.64 18.06
CA LEU A 318 -13.46 0.26 18.56
C LEU A 318 -12.07 -0.13 19.02
N ALA A 319 -11.02 0.23 18.24
CA ALA A 319 -9.63 -0.03 18.60
C ALA A 319 -9.25 0.69 19.90
N MET A 320 -9.64 1.96 20.06
CA MET A 320 -9.38 2.73 21.27
C MET A 320 -10.13 2.17 22.48
N ALA A 321 -11.39 1.79 22.32
CA ALA A 321 -12.15 1.18 23.41
C ALA A 321 -11.47 -0.12 23.90
N LEU A 322 -11.02 -0.96 22.99
CA LEU A 322 -10.30 -2.18 23.33
C LEU A 322 -8.93 -1.88 23.92
N ALA A 323 -8.19 -0.90 23.37
CA ALA A 323 -6.89 -0.45 23.88
C ALA A 323 -6.99 0.07 25.32
N VAL A 324 -8.03 0.84 25.65
CA VAL A 324 -8.28 1.32 27.02
C VAL A 324 -8.51 0.16 27.98
N ILE A 325 -9.36 -0.79 27.60
CA ILE A 325 -9.63 -1.97 28.45
C ILE A 325 -8.34 -2.75 28.71
N LEU A 326 -7.61 -3.11 27.66
CA LEU A 326 -6.36 -3.86 27.75
C LEU A 326 -5.29 -3.05 28.47
N GLY A 327 -5.15 -1.76 28.19
CA GLY A 327 -4.19 -0.86 28.81
C GLY A 327 -4.38 -0.74 30.32
N VAL A 328 -5.62 -0.64 30.79
CA VAL A 328 -5.95 -0.63 32.23
C VAL A 328 -5.58 -1.99 32.87
N LEU A 329 -5.89 -3.10 32.23
CA LEU A 329 -5.52 -4.43 32.73
C LEU A 329 -4.00 -4.61 32.81
N ILE A 330 -3.28 -4.20 31.76
CA ILE A 330 -1.80 -4.25 31.72
C ILE A 330 -1.19 -3.35 32.81
N ALA A 331 -1.64 -2.10 32.91
CA ALA A 331 -1.13 -1.16 33.92
C ALA A 331 -1.36 -1.67 35.33
N THR A 332 -2.58 -2.17 35.62
CA THR A 332 -2.93 -2.74 36.93
C THR A 332 -2.11 -4.00 37.23
N GLY A 333 -1.97 -4.91 36.26
CA GLY A 333 -1.14 -6.09 36.38
C GLY A 333 0.34 -5.78 36.63
N ARG A 334 0.86 -4.71 36.07
CA ARG A 334 2.25 -4.26 36.29
C ARG A 334 2.45 -3.59 37.65
N VAL A 335 1.44 -2.91 38.17
CA VAL A 335 1.54 -2.23 39.47
C VAL A 335 1.27 -3.21 40.64
N TYR A 336 0.29 -4.07 40.53
CA TYR A 336 -0.18 -4.94 41.62
C TYR A 336 0.12 -6.42 41.40
N GLY A 337 0.51 -6.85 40.22
CA GLY A 337 0.78 -8.25 39.87
C GLY A 337 2.08 -8.80 40.49
N GLY A 338 2.15 -10.12 40.59
CA GLY A 338 3.35 -10.83 41.01
C GLY A 338 4.52 -10.65 40.03
N ARG A 339 5.73 -11.04 40.44
CA ARG A 339 6.97 -10.82 39.65
C ARG A 339 6.90 -11.40 38.24
N LEU A 340 6.36 -12.60 38.07
CA LEU A 340 6.26 -13.27 36.77
C LEU A 340 5.31 -12.52 35.82
N LEU A 341 4.10 -12.21 36.29
CA LEU A 341 3.10 -11.45 35.49
C LEU A 341 3.65 -10.07 35.13
N ARG A 342 4.26 -9.37 36.09
CA ARG A 342 4.88 -8.07 35.85
C ARG A 342 5.97 -8.15 34.77
N GLY A 343 6.86 -9.15 34.85
CA GLY A 343 7.90 -9.37 33.85
C GLY A 343 7.37 -9.61 32.46
N ALA A 344 6.34 -10.48 32.33
CA ALA A 344 5.69 -10.78 31.05
C ALA A 344 5.02 -9.53 30.45
N LEU A 345 4.31 -8.74 31.26
CA LEU A 345 3.66 -7.51 30.81
C LEU A 345 4.64 -6.40 30.42
N ILE A 346 5.79 -6.31 31.11
CA ILE A 346 6.88 -5.41 30.72
C ILE A 346 7.44 -5.86 29.36
N GLY A 347 7.73 -7.15 29.20
CA GLY A 347 8.22 -7.69 27.92
C GLY A 347 7.26 -7.41 26.76
N TYR A 348 5.96 -7.56 26.97
CA TYR A 348 4.95 -7.19 25.98
C TYR A 348 5.01 -5.70 25.59
N VAL A 349 5.01 -4.81 26.59
CA VAL A 349 5.02 -3.36 26.33
C VAL A 349 6.29 -2.94 25.60
N GLU A 350 7.47 -3.45 26.00
CA GLU A 350 8.74 -3.15 25.34
C GLU A 350 8.77 -3.68 23.90
N LEU A 351 8.27 -4.90 23.67
CA LEU A 351 8.19 -5.50 22.33
C LEU A 351 7.31 -4.66 21.41
N ILE A 352 6.10 -4.35 21.86
CA ILE A 352 5.11 -3.60 21.04
C ILE A 352 5.57 -2.18 20.78
N ARG A 353 6.10 -1.48 21.79
CA ARG A 353 6.61 -0.11 21.61
C ARG A 353 7.96 -0.05 20.90
N GLY A 354 8.71 -1.12 20.89
CA GLY A 354 9.99 -1.25 20.20
C GLY A 354 9.89 -1.67 18.74
N THR A 355 8.69 -2.00 18.25
CA THR A 355 8.46 -2.44 16.85
C THR A 355 7.46 -1.54 16.13
N PRO A 356 7.62 -1.32 14.81
CA PRO A 356 6.69 -0.50 14.03
C PRO A 356 5.28 -1.10 13.98
N LEU A 357 4.25 -0.25 14.10
CA LEU A 357 2.84 -0.66 13.99
C LEU A 357 2.55 -1.38 12.67
N LEU A 358 3.09 -0.88 11.55
CA LEU A 358 2.92 -1.51 10.24
C LEU A 358 3.42 -2.97 10.23
N LEU A 359 4.57 -3.24 10.82
CA LEU A 359 5.10 -4.59 10.95
C LEU A 359 4.17 -5.49 11.77
N GLN A 360 3.61 -4.96 12.88
CA GLN A 360 2.66 -5.70 13.73
C GLN A 360 1.38 -6.06 12.96
N LEU A 361 0.88 -5.13 12.12
CA LEU A 361 -0.27 -5.37 11.25
C LEU A 361 0.02 -6.50 10.24
N PHE A 362 1.18 -6.50 9.60
CA PHE A 362 1.57 -7.56 8.66
C PHE A 362 1.74 -8.92 9.35
N VAL A 363 2.38 -8.96 10.52
CA VAL A 363 2.51 -10.21 11.29
C VAL A 363 1.14 -10.76 11.67
N LEU A 364 0.22 -9.91 12.14
CA LEU A 364 -1.13 -10.31 12.53
C LEU A 364 -1.98 -10.79 11.36
N TYR A 365 -1.86 -10.17 10.20
CA TYR A 365 -2.73 -10.48 9.06
C TYR A 365 -2.16 -11.61 8.19
N TYR A 366 -0.87 -11.53 7.87
CA TYR A 366 -0.19 -12.48 6.99
C TYR A 366 0.63 -13.51 7.75
N GLY A 367 1.35 -13.09 8.81
CA GLY A 367 2.30 -13.95 9.51
C GLY A 367 1.65 -15.10 10.26
N ILE A 368 0.49 -14.89 10.91
CA ILE A 368 -0.23 -15.95 11.63
C ILE A 368 -1.34 -16.60 10.83
N ALA A 369 -1.52 -16.22 9.56
CA ALA A 369 -2.63 -16.67 8.71
C ALA A 369 -2.69 -18.21 8.54
N ALA A 370 -1.57 -18.90 8.61
CA ALA A 370 -1.50 -20.35 8.56
C ALA A 370 -2.17 -21.03 9.77
N ALA A 371 -2.21 -20.35 10.94
CA ALA A 371 -2.80 -20.87 12.17
C ALA A 371 -4.20 -20.28 12.43
N ILE A 372 -4.36 -18.96 12.18
CA ILE A 372 -5.60 -18.22 12.46
C ILE A 372 -5.88 -17.27 11.30
N GLN A 373 -6.98 -17.49 10.60
CA GLN A 373 -7.42 -16.62 9.50
C GLN A 373 -8.30 -15.49 10.03
N LEU A 374 -7.71 -14.29 10.19
CA LEU A 374 -8.46 -13.11 10.60
C LEU A 374 -8.96 -12.36 9.36
N PRO A 375 -10.24 -11.92 9.34
CA PRO A 375 -10.69 -10.92 8.36
C PRO A 375 -9.87 -9.62 8.48
N ALA A 376 -9.63 -8.91 7.37
CA ALA A 376 -8.80 -7.71 7.34
C ALA A 376 -9.19 -6.67 8.40
N PHE A 377 -10.49 -6.40 8.54
CA PHE A 377 -11.00 -5.47 9.56
C PHE A 377 -10.69 -5.95 11.00
N ALA A 378 -10.80 -7.25 11.28
CA ALA A 378 -10.49 -7.80 12.60
C ALA A 378 -8.99 -7.75 12.89
N ALA A 379 -8.13 -8.04 11.91
CA ALA A 379 -6.69 -7.93 12.05
C ALA A 379 -6.26 -6.47 12.28
N ALA A 380 -6.84 -5.53 11.55
CA ALA A 380 -6.63 -4.09 11.73
C ALA A 380 -7.06 -3.63 13.13
N LEU A 381 -8.27 -4.02 13.56
CA LEU A 381 -8.81 -3.71 14.88
C LEU A 381 -7.89 -4.23 16.00
N LEU A 382 -7.48 -5.50 15.93
CA LEU A 382 -6.62 -6.11 16.94
C LEU A 382 -5.21 -5.51 16.92
N GLY A 383 -4.63 -5.26 15.74
CA GLY A 383 -3.30 -4.68 15.61
C GLY A 383 -3.23 -3.28 16.21
N LEU A 384 -4.18 -2.41 15.86
CA LEU A 384 -4.31 -1.08 16.45
C LEU A 384 -4.55 -1.16 17.96
N ALA A 385 -5.50 -1.99 18.40
CA ALA A 385 -5.84 -2.11 19.82
C ALA A 385 -4.67 -2.63 20.65
N LEU A 386 -3.95 -3.66 20.21
CA LEU A 386 -2.78 -4.18 20.92
C LEU A 386 -1.64 -3.16 20.94
N ASN A 387 -1.38 -2.49 19.82
CA ASN A 387 -0.37 -1.43 19.79
C ASN A 387 -0.69 -0.33 20.81
N TYR A 388 -1.86 0.26 20.70
CA TYR A 388 -2.27 1.35 21.59
C TYR A 388 -2.50 0.92 23.03
N ALA A 389 -2.83 -0.34 23.32
CA ALA A 389 -2.89 -0.86 24.68
C ALA A 389 -1.53 -0.77 25.40
N ALA A 390 -0.43 -0.95 24.69
CA ALA A 390 0.91 -0.80 25.26
C ALA A 390 1.18 0.68 25.64
N TYR A 391 0.83 1.64 24.78
CA TYR A 391 0.98 3.08 25.08
C TYR A 391 0.04 3.51 26.20
N GLU A 392 -1.23 3.18 26.14
CA GLU A 392 -2.24 3.48 27.15
C GLU A 392 -1.84 2.89 28.52
N SER A 393 -1.24 1.67 28.55
CA SER A 393 -0.79 1.07 29.81
C SER A 393 0.28 1.91 30.50
N GLU A 394 1.16 2.58 29.76
CA GLU A 394 2.17 3.48 30.32
C GLU A 394 1.54 4.76 30.87
N ILE A 395 0.55 5.32 30.15
CA ILE A 395 -0.22 6.49 30.61
C ILE A 395 -0.90 6.17 31.94
N TYR A 396 -1.61 5.05 32.02
CA TYR A 396 -2.30 4.63 33.23
C TYR A 396 -1.36 4.28 34.38
N ARG A 397 -0.24 3.61 34.08
CA ARG A 397 0.79 3.33 35.09
C ARG A 397 1.37 4.61 35.65
N ALA A 398 1.73 5.57 34.81
CA ALA A 398 2.25 6.87 35.24
C ALA A 398 1.21 7.64 36.06
N ALA A 399 -0.05 7.68 35.63
CA ALA A 399 -1.14 8.31 36.35
C ALA A 399 -1.40 7.65 37.74
N LEU A 400 -1.38 6.32 37.81
CA LEU A 400 -1.49 5.60 39.08
C LEU A 400 -0.33 5.93 40.04
N GLN A 401 0.88 6.12 39.52
CA GLN A 401 2.07 6.43 40.34
C GLN A 401 2.16 7.91 40.75
N ALA A 402 1.47 8.80 40.02
CA ALA A 402 1.44 10.21 40.31
C ALA A 402 0.53 10.58 41.51
N VAL A 403 -0.35 9.68 41.94
CA VAL A 403 -1.18 9.90 43.14
C VAL A 403 -0.30 9.92 44.39
N SER A 404 -0.46 10.97 45.20
CA SER A 404 0.37 11.23 46.38
C SER A 404 0.41 10.03 47.33
N PRO A 405 1.62 9.56 47.74
CA PRO A 405 1.77 8.47 48.71
C PRO A 405 1.05 8.73 50.03
N GLY A 406 1.06 9.99 50.52
CA GLY A 406 0.38 10.36 51.75
C GLY A 406 -1.13 10.13 51.74
N GLN A 407 -1.77 10.30 50.59
CA GLN A 407 -3.22 10.01 50.43
C GLN A 407 -3.48 8.51 50.50
N LEU A 408 -2.59 7.70 49.94
CA LEU A 408 -2.69 6.24 49.98
C LEU A 408 -2.44 5.71 51.40
N GLU A 409 -1.49 6.28 52.15
CA GLU A 409 -1.21 5.93 53.53
C GLU A 409 -2.38 6.33 54.46
N ALA A 410 -2.95 7.54 54.27
CA ALA A 410 -4.11 7.96 54.99
C ALA A 410 -5.32 7.04 54.80
N ALA A 411 -5.56 6.60 53.54
CA ALA A 411 -6.62 5.66 53.19
C ALA A 411 -6.42 4.30 53.90
N ARG A 412 -5.18 3.80 53.93
CA ARG A 412 -4.84 2.55 54.68
C ARG A 412 -5.01 2.69 56.19
N THR A 413 -4.63 3.85 56.74
CA THR A 413 -4.83 4.14 58.15
C THR A 413 -6.30 4.14 58.55
N LEU A 414 -7.18 4.56 57.64
CA LEU A 414 -8.63 4.47 57.77
C LEU A 414 -9.19 3.05 57.61
N GLY A 415 -8.34 2.03 57.43
CA GLY A 415 -8.76 0.64 57.32
C GLY A 415 -9.19 0.18 55.92
N LEU A 416 -8.96 0.97 54.88
CA LEU A 416 -9.28 0.57 53.52
C LEU A 416 -8.31 -0.53 53.04
N SER A 417 -8.88 -1.59 52.48
CA SER A 417 -8.09 -2.64 51.79
C SER A 417 -7.50 -2.11 50.47
N GLU A 418 -6.43 -2.72 49.96
CA GLU A 418 -5.77 -2.30 48.71
C GLU A 418 -6.74 -2.19 47.52
N PRO A 419 -7.73 -3.11 47.29
CA PRO A 419 -8.74 -2.90 46.27
C PRO A 419 -9.63 -1.69 46.52
N GLN A 420 -9.95 -1.38 47.78
CA GLN A 420 -10.75 -0.18 48.12
C GLN A 420 -9.94 1.09 47.94
N VAL A 421 -8.65 1.09 48.31
CA VAL A 421 -7.72 2.20 48.04
C VAL A 421 -7.61 2.46 46.54
N LEU A 422 -7.47 1.40 45.75
CA LEU A 422 -7.47 1.54 44.27
C LEU A 422 -8.78 2.11 43.74
N ARG A 423 -9.93 1.56 44.15
CA ARG A 423 -11.23 1.93 43.59
C ARG A 423 -11.71 3.29 44.03
N LEU A 424 -11.47 3.66 45.31
CA LEU A 424 -12.09 4.85 45.93
C LEU A 424 -11.15 6.06 45.98
N VAL A 425 -9.83 5.85 46.02
CA VAL A 425 -8.85 6.93 46.16
C VAL A 425 -7.95 7.07 44.96
N ARG A 426 -7.23 6.02 44.61
CA ARG A 426 -6.17 6.08 43.57
C ARG A 426 -6.74 6.10 42.17
N GLY A 427 -7.71 5.26 41.85
CA GLY A 427 -8.30 5.11 40.53
C GLY A 427 -8.97 6.37 39.99
N PRO A 428 -9.89 7.00 40.75
CA PRO A 428 -10.55 8.24 40.30
C PRO A 428 -9.56 9.38 40.03
N GLN A 429 -8.51 9.51 40.83
CA GLN A 429 -7.47 10.53 40.63
C GLN A 429 -6.58 10.20 39.44
N ALA A 430 -6.12 8.96 39.33
CA ALA A 430 -5.33 8.50 38.19
C ALA A 430 -6.08 8.64 36.87
N PHE A 431 -7.40 8.33 36.86
CA PHE A 431 -8.23 8.50 35.65
C PHE A 431 -8.26 9.96 35.20
N ARG A 432 -8.41 10.91 36.12
CA ARG A 432 -8.36 12.35 35.79
C ARG A 432 -7.04 12.74 35.15
N LEU A 433 -5.92 12.27 35.72
CA LEU A 433 -4.59 12.55 35.20
C LEU A 433 -4.31 11.90 33.83
N ALA A 434 -4.96 10.76 33.54
CA ALA A 434 -4.82 10.03 32.29
C ALA A 434 -5.65 10.61 31.13
N LEU A 435 -6.74 11.38 31.40
CA LEU A 435 -7.70 11.80 30.37
C LEU A 435 -7.05 12.61 29.22
N ALA A 436 -6.17 13.55 29.53
CA ALA A 436 -5.57 14.40 28.51
C ALA A 436 -4.59 13.61 27.61
N PRO A 437 -3.61 12.85 28.13
CA PRO A 437 -2.75 12.02 27.29
C PRO A 437 -3.54 10.94 26.52
N MET A 438 -4.52 10.28 27.13
CA MET A 438 -5.39 9.31 26.46
C MET A 438 -6.14 9.90 25.25
N THR A 439 -6.63 11.15 25.38
CA THR A 439 -7.30 11.81 24.25
C THR A 439 -6.32 12.18 23.13
N ASN A 440 -5.08 12.53 23.46
CA ASN A 440 -4.03 12.73 22.47
C ASN A 440 -3.68 11.44 21.73
N ASP A 441 -3.61 10.32 22.45
CA ASP A 441 -3.39 9.00 21.85
C ASP A 441 -4.55 8.60 20.94
N PHE A 442 -5.80 8.94 21.28
CA PHE A 442 -6.93 8.71 20.38
C PHE A 442 -6.82 9.51 19.07
N VAL A 443 -6.36 10.76 19.12
CA VAL A 443 -6.11 11.57 17.91
C VAL A 443 -4.96 10.97 17.09
N ALA A 444 -3.94 10.40 17.72
CA ALA A 444 -2.85 9.70 17.05
C ALA A 444 -3.36 8.41 16.39
N LEU A 445 -4.10 7.56 17.11
CA LEU A 445 -4.70 6.33 16.61
C LEU A 445 -5.60 6.59 15.40
N LEU A 446 -6.40 7.66 15.42
CA LEU A 446 -7.24 8.06 14.28
C LEU A 446 -6.42 8.31 13.00
N LYS A 447 -5.20 8.85 13.12
CA LYS A 447 -4.30 9.05 11.98
C LYS A 447 -3.57 7.76 11.61
N ASP A 448 -3.12 7.00 12.60
CA ASP A 448 -2.41 5.73 12.40
C ASP A 448 -3.33 4.64 11.80
N SER A 449 -4.66 4.81 11.92
CA SER A 449 -5.60 3.94 11.22
C SER A 449 -5.45 3.99 9.70
N SER A 450 -4.80 5.03 9.14
CA SER A 450 -4.42 5.08 7.73
C SER A 450 -3.47 3.95 7.30
N LEU A 451 -2.67 3.42 8.22
CA LEU A 451 -1.75 2.30 7.95
C LEU A 451 -2.49 0.99 7.66
N VAL A 452 -3.77 0.86 8.03
CA VAL A 452 -4.54 -0.36 7.73
C VAL A 452 -4.98 -0.46 6.27
N SER A 453 -4.76 0.60 5.47
CA SER A 453 -4.96 0.58 4.01
C SER A 453 -4.22 -0.59 3.34
N VAL A 454 -3.05 -0.94 3.87
CA VAL A 454 -2.21 -2.06 3.37
C VAL A 454 -2.85 -3.45 3.62
N LEU A 455 -3.84 -3.55 4.53
CA LEU A 455 -4.56 -4.79 4.84
C LEU A 455 -5.89 -4.91 4.06
N THR A 456 -6.04 -4.22 2.95
CA THR A 456 -7.25 -4.21 2.11
C THR A 456 -8.52 -3.64 2.79
N VAL A 457 -8.39 -2.95 3.92
CA VAL A 457 -9.51 -2.26 4.58
C VAL A 457 -9.84 -0.99 3.80
N LEU A 458 -11.05 -0.87 3.28
CA LEU A 458 -11.54 0.32 2.55
C LEU A 458 -11.85 1.47 3.53
N GLU A 459 -10.80 1.99 4.18
CA GLU A 459 -10.86 3.17 5.01
C GLU A 459 -10.53 4.44 4.18
N LEU A 460 -10.52 5.61 4.80
CA LEU A 460 -10.43 6.90 4.11
C LEU A 460 -9.17 7.02 3.22
N THR A 461 -8.00 6.56 3.69
CA THR A 461 -6.75 6.63 2.91
C THR A 461 -6.80 5.72 1.70
N LYS A 462 -7.26 4.45 1.87
CA LYS A 462 -7.43 3.52 0.75
C LYS A 462 -8.40 4.03 -0.29
N GLN A 463 -9.55 4.57 0.13
CA GLN A 463 -10.52 5.17 -0.79
C GLN A 463 -9.96 6.40 -1.50
N THR A 464 -9.09 7.17 -0.84
CA THR A 464 -8.41 8.32 -1.44
C THR A 464 -7.39 7.89 -2.49
N GLN A 465 -6.64 6.80 -2.24
CA GLN A 465 -5.72 6.21 -3.22
C GLN A 465 -6.49 5.80 -4.49
N ILE A 466 -7.61 5.06 -4.33
CA ILE A 466 -8.48 4.66 -5.44
C ILE A 466 -8.93 5.90 -6.25
N PHE A 467 -9.39 6.94 -5.57
CA PHE A 467 -9.80 8.18 -6.25
C PHE A 467 -8.61 8.86 -6.96
N ALA A 468 -7.44 8.96 -6.32
CA ALA A 468 -6.26 9.60 -6.91
C ALA A 468 -5.77 8.88 -8.17
N THR A 469 -5.78 7.55 -8.15
CA THR A 469 -5.41 6.73 -9.32
C THR A 469 -6.39 6.90 -10.45
N ASN A 470 -7.70 6.83 -10.17
CA ASN A 470 -8.73 7.00 -11.20
C ASN A 470 -8.72 8.39 -11.84
N LEU A 471 -8.30 9.42 -11.10
CA LEU A 471 -8.20 10.80 -11.60
C LEU A 471 -6.82 11.10 -12.23
N GLY A 472 -5.81 10.26 -12.00
CA GLY A 472 -4.42 10.52 -12.38
C GLY A 472 -3.78 11.70 -11.63
N SER A 473 -4.35 12.12 -10.48
CA SER A 473 -3.90 13.29 -9.72
C SER A 473 -4.23 13.16 -8.22
N TRP A 474 -3.26 13.53 -7.37
CA TRP A 474 -3.42 13.57 -5.92
C TRP A 474 -3.97 14.90 -5.38
N VAL A 475 -4.07 15.95 -6.20
CA VAL A 475 -4.38 17.30 -5.72
C VAL A 475 -5.78 17.36 -5.08
N VAL A 476 -6.82 16.99 -5.82
CA VAL A 476 -8.20 17.03 -5.31
C VAL A 476 -8.48 15.89 -4.30
N PRO A 477 -8.12 14.62 -4.58
CA PRO A 477 -8.30 13.54 -3.61
C PRO A 477 -7.58 13.79 -2.30
N GLY A 478 -6.32 14.18 -2.34
CA GLY A 478 -5.51 14.48 -1.16
C GLY A 478 -6.05 15.66 -0.35
N ALA A 479 -6.51 16.72 -1.01
CA ALA A 479 -7.15 17.86 -0.34
C ALA A 479 -8.43 17.45 0.38
N LEU A 480 -9.29 16.65 -0.25
CA LEU A 480 -10.52 16.13 0.35
C LEU A 480 -10.23 15.19 1.52
N CYS A 481 -9.26 14.29 1.36
CA CYS A 481 -8.80 13.40 2.42
C CYS A 481 -8.31 14.19 3.65
N ALA A 482 -7.43 15.16 3.43
CA ALA A 482 -6.90 16.02 4.48
C ALA A 482 -8.03 16.79 5.18
N ALA A 483 -8.99 17.34 4.42
CA ALA A 483 -10.15 18.03 4.98
C ALA A 483 -11.00 17.10 5.86
N LEU A 484 -11.25 15.86 5.42
CA LEU A 484 -12.01 14.87 6.18
C LEU A 484 -11.27 14.43 7.45
N TYR A 485 -9.95 14.17 7.39
CA TYR A 485 -9.15 13.88 8.58
C TYR A 485 -9.15 15.07 9.57
N LEU A 486 -9.02 16.30 9.08
CA LEU A 486 -9.11 17.49 9.94
C LEU A 486 -10.50 17.62 10.56
N MET A 487 -11.56 17.37 9.81
CA MET A 487 -12.94 17.41 10.30
C MET A 487 -13.18 16.39 11.43
N MET A 488 -12.55 15.21 11.37
CA MET A 488 -12.61 14.21 12.42
C MET A 488 -11.69 14.53 13.61
N SER A 489 -10.45 14.95 13.36
CA SER A 489 -9.43 15.12 14.39
C SER A 489 -9.53 16.44 15.18
N LEU A 490 -9.91 17.56 14.55
CA LEU A 490 -9.99 18.86 15.21
C LEU A 490 -11.01 18.92 16.35
N PRO A 491 -12.25 18.38 16.21
CA PRO A 491 -13.20 18.33 17.33
C PRO A 491 -12.68 17.49 18.50
N LEU A 492 -12.00 16.36 18.21
CA LEU A 492 -11.39 15.52 19.24
C LEU A 492 -10.25 16.24 19.96
N ALA A 493 -9.36 16.89 19.22
CA ALA A 493 -8.29 17.70 19.80
C ALA A 493 -8.80 18.89 20.62
N ALA A 494 -9.92 19.52 20.18
CA ALA A 494 -10.56 20.58 20.94
C ALA A 494 -11.19 20.04 22.25
N ALA A 495 -11.82 18.87 22.20
CA ALA A 495 -12.34 18.19 23.38
C ALA A 495 -11.23 17.84 24.37
N ALA A 496 -10.09 17.32 23.90
CA ALA A 496 -8.91 17.05 24.71
C ALA A 496 -8.44 18.28 25.48
N ARG A 497 -8.25 19.41 24.76
CA ARG A 497 -7.83 20.67 25.38
C ARG A 497 -8.84 21.19 26.41
N ARG A 498 -10.16 21.07 26.16
CA ARG A 498 -11.20 21.46 27.11
C ARG A 498 -11.19 20.59 28.37
N LEU A 499 -10.98 19.27 28.20
CA LEU A 499 -10.84 18.35 29.33
C LEU A 499 -9.60 18.68 30.15
N GLU A 500 -8.44 18.90 29.52
CA GLU A 500 -7.24 19.33 30.22
C GLU A 500 -7.42 20.60 31.03
N GLN A 501 -8.03 21.64 30.43
CA GLN A 501 -8.29 22.92 31.11
C GLN A 501 -9.27 22.81 32.30
N ARG A 502 -10.26 21.90 32.22
CA ARG A 502 -11.25 21.70 33.27
C ARG A 502 -10.72 20.96 34.49
N TRP A 503 -9.62 20.23 34.30
CA TRP A 503 -9.06 19.37 35.35
C TRP A 503 -7.67 19.81 35.86
N ARG A 504 -7.14 20.93 35.34
CA ARG A 504 -6.11 21.74 36.00
C ARG A 504 -6.72 22.55 37.13
#